data_a7a040e2e1870ff59dfb83b5c1387204
#
_entry.id   a7a040e2e1870ff59dfb83b5c1387204
#
_cell.length_a   1.000
_cell.length_b   1.000
_cell.length_c   1.000
_cell.angle_alpha   90.00
_cell.angle_beta   90.00
_cell.angle_gamma   90.00
#
_symmetry.space_group_name_H-M   'P 1'
#
loop_
_entity.id
_entity.type
_entity.pdbx_description
1 polymer ?
#
loop_
_entity_poly.entity_id
_entity_poly.type
_entity_poly.pdbx_seq_one_letter_code
_entity_poly.pdbx_strand_id
1 'polypeptide(L)'
;MRIESNDARIRYSGRIDWKNPREPVWIYPCTSAEFRFTGSCLKIFVRNKNEYWQNYLGCILDGVQSCYYLNNEKDNEIEISVPENETGEHHVLFFKRQDSCHEMQILGYEIEDGAALMELPEAPKRKMEVYGDSVSA
;
A
#
# COMPACT_ATOMS: atom_id res chain seq x y z
N MET A 1 -16.48 -2.92 -2.81
CA MET A 1 -16.19 -2.10 -4.03
C MET A 1 -14.73 -2.21 -4.38
N ARG A 2 -14.42 -2.68 -5.60
CA ARG A 2 -13.03 -2.78 -6.11
C ARG A 2 -12.49 -1.41 -6.53
N ILE A 3 -11.23 -1.13 -6.21
CA ILE A 3 -10.51 0.09 -6.56
C ILE A 3 -9.28 -0.30 -7.37
N GLU A 4 -9.14 0.27 -8.56
CA GLU A 4 -7.98 0.06 -9.43
C GLU A 4 -6.76 0.78 -8.85
N SER A 5 -5.56 0.22 -9.03
CA SER A 5 -4.33 0.83 -8.51
C SER A 5 -4.00 2.20 -9.12
N ASN A 6 -4.58 2.55 -10.27
CA ASN A 6 -4.38 3.84 -10.91
C ASN A 6 -5.48 4.87 -10.62
N ASP A 7 -6.31 4.65 -9.59
CA ASP A 7 -7.30 5.66 -9.16
C ASP A 7 -6.59 6.95 -8.72
N ALA A 8 -7.04 8.08 -9.24
CA ALA A 8 -6.40 9.38 -9.02
C ALA A 8 -6.42 9.86 -7.56
N ARG A 9 -7.28 9.29 -6.72
CA ARG A 9 -7.38 9.58 -5.28
C ARG A 9 -6.38 8.82 -4.43
N ILE A 10 -5.61 7.90 -5.04
CA ILE A 10 -4.50 7.21 -4.38
C ILE A 10 -3.22 8.00 -4.61
N ARG A 11 -2.56 8.41 -3.54
CA ARG A 11 -1.25 9.05 -3.59
C ARG A 11 -0.16 8.02 -3.47
N TYR A 12 0.70 7.96 -4.47
CA TYR A 12 1.88 7.10 -4.45
C TYR A 12 3.14 7.88 -4.13
N SER A 13 4.08 7.23 -3.44
CA SER A 13 5.40 7.78 -3.15
C SER A 13 6.48 6.73 -3.39
N GLY A 14 7.65 7.16 -3.89
CA GLY A 14 8.78 6.30 -4.21
C GLY A 14 8.96 6.05 -5.71
N ARG A 15 9.93 5.19 -6.04
CA ARG A 15 10.19 4.75 -7.42
C ARG A 15 9.34 3.53 -7.75
N ILE A 16 8.41 3.71 -8.64
CA ILE A 16 7.42 2.68 -9.02
C ILE A 16 7.55 2.43 -10.51
N ASP A 17 7.54 1.17 -10.91
CA ASP A 17 7.40 0.80 -12.32
C ASP A 17 5.91 0.87 -12.72
N TRP A 18 5.60 1.83 -13.56
CA TRP A 18 4.26 2.12 -14.09
C TRP A 18 4.02 1.59 -15.50
N LYS A 19 4.80 0.61 -15.97
CA LYS A 19 4.56 0.00 -17.31
C LYS A 19 3.14 -0.51 -17.47
N ASN A 20 2.58 -1.10 -16.41
CA ASN A 20 1.16 -1.39 -16.30
C ASN A 20 0.56 -0.51 -15.19
N PRO A 21 -0.15 0.58 -15.50
CA PRO A 21 -0.71 1.48 -14.49
C PRO A 21 -1.74 0.82 -13.55
N ARG A 22 -2.38 -0.27 -13.99
CA ARG A 22 -3.33 -1.01 -13.15
C ARG A 22 -2.66 -1.98 -12.18
N GLU A 23 -1.40 -2.31 -12.42
CA GLU A 23 -0.62 -3.26 -11.63
C GLU A 23 0.82 -2.76 -11.43
N PRO A 24 1.00 -1.58 -10.77
CA PRO A 24 2.32 -1.00 -10.56
C PRO A 24 3.21 -1.91 -9.72
N VAL A 25 4.52 -1.92 -10.02
CA VAL A 25 5.50 -2.73 -9.30
C VAL A 25 6.33 -1.87 -8.37
N TRP A 26 6.38 -2.27 -7.10
CA TRP A 26 7.17 -1.66 -6.04
C TRP A 26 8.44 -2.49 -5.81
N ILE A 27 9.59 -1.86 -5.98
CA ILE A 27 10.90 -2.50 -5.83
C ILE A 27 11.62 -2.00 -4.58
N TYR A 28 11.67 -0.69 -4.39
CA TYR A 28 12.45 -0.07 -3.32
C TYR A 28 11.71 -0.01 -1.98
N PRO A 29 12.44 -0.08 -0.84
CA PRO A 29 11.83 0.10 0.48
C PRO A 29 11.16 1.47 0.61
N CYS A 30 10.18 1.57 1.48
CA CYS A 30 9.35 2.75 1.72
C CYS A 30 8.52 3.24 0.51
N THR A 31 8.54 2.52 -0.63
CA THR A 31 7.55 2.75 -1.69
C THR A 31 6.16 2.53 -1.11
N SER A 32 5.24 3.47 -1.34
CA SER A 32 3.97 3.50 -0.64
C SER A 32 2.79 3.94 -1.48
N ALA A 33 1.60 3.57 -1.03
CA ALA A 33 0.30 4.06 -1.50
C ALA A 33 -0.50 4.55 -0.30
N GLU A 34 -1.10 5.71 -0.42
CA GLU A 34 -1.86 6.40 0.62
C GLU A 34 -3.22 6.83 0.08
N PHE A 35 -4.28 6.58 0.84
CA PHE A 35 -5.63 7.05 0.50
C PHE A 35 -6.53 7.13 1.74
N ARG A 36 -7.68 7.79 1.57
CA ARG A 36 -8.74 7.84 2.57
C ARG A 36 -9.99 7.15 2.04
N PHE A 37 -10.72 6.51 2.92
CA PHE A 37 -11.93 5.77 2.57
C PHE A 37 -12.94 5.79 3.71
N THR A 38 -14.18 5.41 3.42
CA THR A 38 -15.21 5.15 4.43
C THR A 38 -15.52 3.66 4.49
N GLY A 39 -16.14 3.20 5.59
CA GLY A 39 -16.63 1.84 5.76
C GLY A 39 -15.71 0.95 6.60
N SER A 40 -16.11 -0.27 6.83
CA SER A 40 -15.52 -1.21 7.79
C SER A 40 -14.67 -2.31 7.16
N CYS A 41 -14.54 -2.33 5.83
CA CYS A 41 -13.77 -3.34 5.11
C CYS A 41 -12.65 -2.68 4.27
N LEU A 42 -11.46 -3.23 4.38
CA LEU A 42 -10.33 -2.85 3.55
C LEU A 42 -9.53 -4.08 3.18
N LYS A 43 -9.29 -4.28 1.88
CA LYS A 43 -8.39 -5.31 1.37
C LYS A 43 -7.38 -4.72 0.41
N ILE A 44 -6.19 -5.33 0.37
CA ILE A 44 -5.20 -5.09 -0.67
C ILE A 44 -4.83 -6.40 -1.35
N PHE A 45 -4.66 -6.36 -2.65
CA PHE A 45 -4.27 -7.50 -3.47
C PHE A 45 -2.86 -7.27 -4.00
N VAL A 46 -1.96 -8.20 -3.68
CA VAL A 46 -0.52 -8.06 -3.95
C VAL A 46 0.02 -9.36 -4.52
N ARG A 47 0.63 -9.31 -5.70
CA ARG A 47 1.50 -10.39 -6.18
C ARG A 47 2.90 -10.14 -5.65
N ASN A 48 3.40 -11.11 -4.89
CA ASN A 48 4.69 -11.02 -4.25
C ASN A 48 5.72 -11.93 -4.94
N LYS A 49 6.94 -11.42 -5.11
CA LYS A 49 8.11 -12.18 -5.50
C LYS A 49 9.27 -11.79 -4.60
N ASN A 50 9.73 -12.71 -3.76
CA ASN A 50 10.91 -12.51 -2.93
C ASN A 50 12.02 -13.50 -3.29
N GLU A 51 13.24 -13.00 -3.37
CA GLU A 51 14.42 -13.81 -3.74
C GLU A 51 14.93 -14.65 -2.58
N TYR A 52 14.73 -14.19 -1.35
CA TYR A 52 15.15 -14.90 -0.13
C TYR A 52 14.23 -14.55 1.04
N TRP A 53 14.16 -15.45 2.02
CA TRP A 53 13.40 -15.33 3.26
C TRP A 53 11.93 -14.93 3.05
N GLN A 54 11.40 -14.11 3.94
CA GLN A 54 10.01 -13.69 3.98
C GLN A 54 9.89 -12.23 3.56
N ASN A 55 8.80 -11.89 2.90
CA ASN A 55 8.45 -10.52 2.61
C ASN A 55 7.15 -10.13 3.32
N TYR A 56 7.06 -8.87 3.73
CA TYR A 56 5.94 -8.32 4.46
C TYR A 56 5.48 -7.00 3.87
N LEU A 57 4.17 -6.85 3.77
CA LEU A 57 3.53 -5.56 3.52
C LEU A 57 3.42 -4.81 4.84
N GLY A 58 3.85 -3.56 4.89
CA GLY A 58 3.56 -2.63 5.98
C GLY A 58 2.25 -1.90 5.75
N CYS A 59 1.53 -1.64 6.81
CA CYS A 59 0.28 -0.89 6.80
C CYS A 59 0.24 0.05 8.01
N ILE A 60 -0.14 1.30 7.78
CA ILE A 60 -0.51 2.24 8.84
C ILE A 60 -1.96 2.63 8.58
N LEU A 61 -2.85 2.21 9.46
CA LEU A 61 -4.27 2.54 9.41
C LEU A 61 -4.61 3.40 10.61
N ASP A 62 -5.09 4.63 10.38
CA ASP A 62 -5.44 5.62 11.42
C ASP A 62 -4.33 5.83 12.45
N GLY A 63 -3.06 5.82 11.98
CA GLY A 63 -1.87 5.99 12.81
C GLY A 63 -1.39 4.72 13.51
N VAL A 64 -2.08 3.59 13.39
CA VAL A 64 -1.67 2.30 13.97
C VAL A 64 -0.94 1.46 12.93
N GLN A 65 0.30 1.09 13.23
CA GLN A 65 1.12 0.29 12.33
C GLN A 65 0.91 -1.22 12.54
N SER A 66 0.80 -1.93 11.43
CA SER A 66 0.74 -3.38 11.34
C SER A 66 1.60 -3.90 10.19
N CYS A 67 1.79 -5.22 10.11
CA CYS A 67 2.46 -5.84 8.98
C CYS A 67 1.83 -7.20 8.66
N TYR A 68 1.86 -7.56 7.38
CA TYR A 68 1.21 -8.74 6.83
C TYR A 68 2.20 -9.55 6.01
N TYR A 69 2.29 -10.84 6.31
CA TYR A 69 3.12 -11.78 5.56
C TYR A 69 2.60 -11.96 4.13
N LEU A 70 3.52 -12.00 3.17
CA LEU A 70 3.22 -12.24 1.77
C LEU A 70 3.76 -13.60 1.32
N ASN A 71 2.89 -14.46 0.82
CA ASN A 71 3.29 -15.71 0.18
C ASN A 71 4.06 -15.41 -1.12
N ASN A 72 5.16 -16.12 -1.32
CA ASN A 72 6.00 -15.95 -2.50
C ASN A 72 5.34 -16.51 -3.77
N GLU A 73 5.56 -15.86 -4.90
CA GLU A 73 5.06 -16.26 -6.23
C GLU A 73 3.54 -16.52 -6.29
N LYS A 74 2.78 -15.80 -5.46
CA LYS A 74 1.33 -15.92 -5.36
C LYS A 74 0.66 -14.55 -5.32
N ASP A 75 -0.58 -14.54 -5.73
CA ASP A 75 -1.49 -13.43 -5.47
C ASP A 75 -2.00 -13.56 -4.04
N ASN A 76 -1.71 -12.55 -3.25
CA ASN A 76 -2.11 -12.44 -1.85
C ASN A 76 -3.31 -11.51 -1.75
N GLU A 77 -4.37 -11.96 -1.10
CA GLU A 77 -5.47 -11.14 -0.62
C GLU A 77 -5.25 -10.89 0.86
N ILE A 78 -5.01 -9.64 1.21
CA ILE A 78 -4.75 -9.23 2.60
C ILE A 78 -5.93 -8.41 3.07
N GLU A 79 -6.66 -8.95 4.03
CA GLU A 79 -7.74 -8.24 4.73
C GLU A 79 -7.17 -7.48 5.92
N ILE A 80 -7.49 -6.19 5.98
CA ILE A 80 -7.06 -5.29 7.04
C ILE A 80 -8.22 -5.10 8.01
N SER A 81 -7.97 -5.33 9.28
CA SER A 81 -8.96 -5.06 10.33
C SER A 81 -9.15 -3.56 10.48
N VAL A 82 -10.32 -3.07 10.10
CA VAL A 82 -10.68 -1.66 10.19
C VAL A 82 -11.40 -1.42 11.52
N PRO A 83 -10.86 -0.57 12.41
CA PRO A 83 -11.51 -0.28 13.68
C PRO A 83 -12.77 0.58 13.47
N GLU A 84 -13.77 0.40 14.30
CA GLU A 84 -14.87 1.35 14.36
C GLU A 84 -14.40 2.71 14.88
N ASN A 85 -14.87 3.79 14.26
CA ASN A 85 -14.68 5.15 14.72
C ASN A 85 -15.96 5.98 14.52
N GLU A 86 -16.02 7.15 15.15
CA GLU A 86 -17.23 8.00 15.15
C GLU A 86 -17.59 8.55 13.76
N THR A 87 -16.62 8.71 12.87
CA THR A 87 -16.84 9.31 11.54
C THR A 87 -17.06 8.27 10.45
N GLY A 88 -16.64 7.03 10.67
CA GLY A 88 -16.55 6.01 9.63
C GLY A 88 -15.53 6.33 8.53
N GLU A 89 -14.67 7.35 8.73
CA GLU A 89 -13.62 7.76 7.81
C GLU A 89 -12.27 7.22 8.28
N HIS A 90 -11.50 6.67 7.36
CA HIS A 90 -10.22 6.05 7.64
C HIS A 90 -9.14 6.59 6.71
N HIS A 91 -7.91 6.60 7.22
CA HIS A 91 -6.71 6.95 6.47
C HIS A 91 -5.75 5.78 6.50
N VAL A 92 -5.34 5.29 5.33
CA VAL A 92 -4.41 4.17 5.20
C VAL A 92 -3.17 4.55 4.40
N LEU A 93 -2.03 4.05 4.85
CA LEU A 93 -0.76 4.06 4.13
C LEU A 93 -0.24 2.62 4.08
N PHE A 94 -0.17 2.05 2.88
CA PHE A 94 0.56 0.80 2.63
C PHE A 94 1.99 1.10 2.20
N PHE A 95 2.96 0.31 2.64
CA PHE A 95 4.35 0.51 2.27
C PHE A 95 5.13 -0.79 2.18
N LYS A 96 6.12 -0.80 1.30
CA LYS A 96 7.09 -1.89 1.16
C LYS A 96 8.11 -1.80 2.28
N ARG A 97 8.34 -2.90 2.99
CA ARG A 97 9.23 -2.95 4.16
C ARG A 97 10.65 -3.40 3.83
N GLN A 98 10.79 -4.38 2.96
CA GLN A 98 12.08 -4.99 2.67
C GLN A 98 12.75 -4.36 1.44
N ASP A 99 14.01 -4.76 1.24
CA ASP A 99 14.90 -4.24 0.23
C ASP A 99 14.50 -4.52 -1.23
N SER A 100 15.32 -4.08 -2.16
CA SER A 100 15.03 -4.15 -3.59
C SER A 100 15.18 -5.54 -4.22
N CYS A 101 15.59 -6.54 -3.46
CA CYS A 101 15.60 -7.94 -3.92
C CYS A 101 14.20 -8.57 -3.92
N HIS A 102 13.20 -7.88 -3.35
CA HIS A 102 11.82 -8.32 -3.31
C HIS A 102 10.96 -7.38 -4.13
N GLU A 103 10.08 -7.94 -4.94
CA GLU A 103 9.14 -7.19 -5.78
C GLU A 103 7.71 -7.37 -5.28
N MET A 104 6.95 -6.28 -5.28
CA MET A 104 5.52 -6.30 -4.95
C MET A 104 4.76 -5.65 -6.09
N GLN A 105 3.90 -6.42 -6.77
CA GLN A 105 2.98 -5.91 -7.79
C GLN A 105 1.62 -5.67 -7.14
N ILE A 106 1.15 -4.44 -7.18
CA ILE A 106 -0.13 -4.06 -6.56
C ILE A 106 -1.25 -4.31 -7.55
N LEU A 107 -2.13 -5.26 -7.23
CA LEU A 107 -3.23 -5.68 -8.09
C LEU A 107 -4.54 -4.91 -7.82
N GLY A 108 -4.51 -3.98 -6.86
CA GLY A 108 -5.63 -3.13 -6.49
C GLY A 108 -6.05 -3.27 -5.03
N TYR A 109 -7.14 -2.60 -4.71
CA TYR A 109 -7.70 -2.55 -3.35
C TYR A 109 -9.19 -2.86 -3.38
N GLU A 110 -9.76 -3.11 -2.22
CA GLU A 110 -11.20 -3.28 -2.06
C GLU A 110 -11.64 -2.65 -0.74
N ILE A 111 -12.73 -1.91 -0.79
CA ILE A 111 -13.44 -1.38 0.37
C ILE A 111 -14.88 -1.87 0.35
N GLU A 112 -15.61 -1.64 1.43
CA GLU A 112 -17.01 -2.02 1.59
C GLU A 112 -17.88 -1.52 0.43
N ASP A 113 -18.90 -2.30 0.05
CA ASP A 113 -19.86 -1.87 -0.96
C ASP A 113 -20.72 -0.71 -0.43
N GLY A 114 -20.80 0.34 -1.24
CA GLY A 114 -21.48 1.58 -0.84
C GLY A 114 -20.56 2.58 -0.10
N ALA A 115 -19.35 2.17 0.28
CA ALA A 115 -18.33 3.07 0.81
C ALA A 115 -17.73 3.96 -0.28
N ALA A 116 -17.03 5.01 0.12
CA ALA A 116 -16.42 5.98 -0.77
C ALA A 116 -14.90 6.06 -0.58
N LEU A 117 -14.18 6.17 -1.68
CA LEU A 117 -12.81 6.65 -1.66
C LEU A 117 -12.83 8.18 -1.60
N MET A 118 -12.08 8.77 -0.68
CA MET A 118 -12.10 10.20 -0.37
C MET A 118 -10.84 10.89 -0.89
N GLU A 119 -10.94 12.19 -1.11
CA GLU A 119 -9.78 13.01 -1.46
C GLU A 119 -8.80 13.10 -0.29
N LEU A 120 -7.52 13.01 -0.60
CA LEU A 120 -6.45 13.27 0.37
C LEU A 120 -6.23 14.78 0.54
N PRO A 121 -5.80 15.23 1.72
CA PRO A 121 -5.27 16.58 1.89
C PRO A 121 -4.13 16.87 0.90
N GLU A 122 -3.89 18.16 0.63
CA GLU A 122 -2.76 18.57 -0.19
C GLU A 122 -1.44 17.94 0.33
N ALA A 123 -0.62 17.43 -0.59
CA ALA A 123 0.65 16.83 -0.24
C ALA A 123 1.59 17.86 0.41
N PRO A 124 2.43 17.46 1.39
CA PRO A 124 3.45 18.34 1.95
C PRO A 124 4.34 18.94 0.84
N LYS A 125 4.62 20.23 0.94
CA LYS A 125 5.47 20.93 -0.04
C LYS A 125 6.93 20.45 -0.03
N ARG A 126 7.40 19.97 1.14
CA ARG A 126 8.76 19.42 1.26
C ARG A 126 8.77 17.97 0.85
N LYS A 127 9.74 17.61 0.02
CA LYS A 127 10.03 16.22 -0.36
C LYS A 127 11.41 15.84 0.17
N MET A 128 11.55 14.60 0.63
CA MET A 128 12.83 14.04 1.06
C MET A 128 13.07 12.73 0.30
N GLU A 129 14.26 12.60 -0.25
CA GLU A 129 14.76 11.34 -0.80
C GLU A 129 15.98 10.89 0.02
N VAL A 130 16.04 9.60 0.31
CA VAL A 130 17.16 9.00 1.03
C VAL A 130 17.89 8.06 0.09
N TYR A 131 19.17 8.29 -0.07
CA TYR A 131 20.07 7.41 -0.83
C TYR A 131 21.04 6.77 0.16
N GLY A 132 21.07 5.46 0.18
CA GLY A 132 21.89 4.69 1.09
C GLY A 132 22.14 3.27 0.59
N ASP A 133 22.83 2.50 1.39
CA ASP A 133 23.14 1.09 1.19
C ASP A 133 22.33 0.20 2.17
N SER A 134 22.78 -1.03 2.38
CA SER A 134 22.17 -2.01 3.28
C SER A 134 22.09 -1.56 4.75
N VAL A 135 22.81 -0.52 5.14
CA VAL A 135 22.74 0.06 6.50
C VAL A 135 21.60 1.06 6.63
N SER A 136 21.17 1.63 5.49
CA SER A 136 20.10 2.66 5.42
C SER A 136 18.76 2.09 4.97
N ALA A 137 18.72 0.82 4.58
CA ALA A 137 17.53 0.15 4.06
C ALA A 137 16.68 -0.48 5.17
#